data_cc11e6bf47815d2f3a7015a225b30689
#
_entry.id   cc11e6bf47815d2f3a7015a225b30689
#
_cell.length_a   1.000
_cell.length_b   1.000
_cell.length_c   1.000
_cell.angle_alpha   90.00
_cell.angle_beta   90.00
_cell.angle_gamma   90.00
#
_symmetry.space_group_name_H-M   'P 1'
#
loop_
_entity.id
_entity.type
_entity.pdbx_description
1 polymer ?
#
loop_
_entity_poly.entity_id
_entity_poly.type
_entity_poly.pdbx_seq_one_letter_code
_entity_poly.pdbx_strand_id
1 'polypeptide(L)'
;MQSLHGNCLIAYARHKYILTMVHGEYRYFNGGDLVFADASQIQVDKCVENFVLVSRDTLSLFLPMLKEEALKLHAHKKVPSLLVHHCTRDIPVFQEVAQLSQNKNLRYAEMLRKRALIFALLSVFLEDTQFIPLLLNVLQPNMRTRVCTVINNNIAHEWTLARIASELLMSPSLLKKKLREEETSYSQLLTECRMQHALQLIVIHGFSIKRVAVFCGYHSVSYFIYVFRNYYGMTPTEYQERSAQGLSNRDSAASIVAQGNFYGTDCSAEEIRL
;
A
#
# COMPACT_ATOMS: atom_id res chain seq x y z
N MET A 1 13.69 4.03 3.11
CA MET A 1 13.30 3.18 1.97
C MET A 1 11.78 3.20 1.92
N GLN A 2 11.15 3.66 0.83
CA GLN A 2 9.70 3.53 0.68
C GLN A 2 9.37 2.05 0.46
N SER A 3 8.46 1.52 1.27
CA SER A 3 7.98 0.14 1.12
C SER A 3 7.34 -0.03 -0.26
N LEU A 4 7.94 -0.84 -1.11
CA LEU A 4 7.43 -1.19 -2.44
C LEU A 4 6.30 -2.23 -2.39
N HIS A 5 5.93 -2.68 -1.19
CA HIS A 5 4.89 -3.69 -0.98
C HIS A 5 3.51 -3.21 -1.48
N GLY A 6 2.87 -4.03 -2.27
CA GLY A 6 1.53 -3.77 -2.82
C GLY A 6 1.51 -2.93 -4.10
N ASN A 7 2.66 -2.66 -4.69
CA ASN A 7 2.78 -2.00 -5.98
C ASN A 7 3.25 -3.01 -7.03
N CYS A 8 2.95 -2.76 -8.28
CA CYS A 8 3.65 -3.41 -9.38
C CYS A 8 4.60 -2.42 -10.07
N LEU A 9 5.57 -2.99 -10.75
CA LEU A 9 6.49 -2.27 -11.59
C LEU A 9 6.15 -2.55 -13.05
N ILE A 10 6.02 -1.48 -13.85
CA ILE A 10 6.01 -1.55 -15.30
C ILE A 10 7.30 -0.88 -15.78
N ALA A 11 8.14 -1.63 -16.51
CA ALA A 11 9.38 -1.11 -17.06
C ALA A 11 9.42 -1.31 -18.56
N TYR A 12 10.04 -0.38 -19.29
CA TYR A 12 10.27 -0.50 -20.72
C TYR A 12 11.77 -0.41 -21.03
N ALA A 13 12.29 -1.46 -21.65
CA ALA A 13 13.68 -1.55 -22.05
C ALA A 13 13.92 -0.83 -23.37
N ARG A 14 14.60 0.32 -23.37
CA ARG A 14 15.13 0.91 -24.62
C ARG A 14 16.38 0.19 -25.12
N HIS A 15 17.19 -0.31 -24.17
CA HIS A 15 18.43 -1.03 -24.40
C HIS A 15 18.45 -2.31 -23.56
N LYS A 16 19.45 -3.15 -23.75
CA LYS A 16 19.67 -4.29 -22.83
C LYS A 16 19.87 -3.81 -21.42
N TYR A 17 19.14 -4.36 -20.47
CA TYR A 17 19.32 -4.06 -19.04
C TYR A 17 19.09 -5.30 -18.18
N ILE A 18 19.46 -5.18 -16.91
CA ILE A 18 19.39 -6.27 -15.92
C ILE A 18 18.54 -5.78 -14.75
N LEU A 19 17.56 -6.59 -14.33
CA LEU A 19 16.90 -6.43 -13.04
C LEU A 19 17.45 -7.45 -12.04
N THR A 20 17.74 -6.98 -10.85
CA THR A 20 18.09 -7.84 -9.72
C THR A 20 16.82 -8.18 -8.94
N MET A 21 16.56 -9.47 -8.76
CA MET A 21 15.46 -9.97 -7.93
C MET A 21 15.89 -9.98 -6.45
N VAL A 22 14.93 -9.85 -5.53
CA VAL A 22 15.19 -9.86 -4.07
C VAL A 22 15.98 -11.08 -3.62
N HIS A 23 15.85 -12.23 -4.31
CA HIS A 23 16.59 -13.45 -4.01
C HIS A 23 17.98 -13.55 -4.69
N GLY A 24 18.48 -12.44 -5.24
CA GLY A 24 19.79 -12.38 -5.89
C GLY A 24 19.85 -12.94 -7.31
N GLU A 25 18.72 -13.34 -7.89
CA GLU A 25 18.66 -13.72 -9.30
C GLU A 25 18.72 -12.47 -10.20
N TYR A 26 19.43 -12.62 -11.34
CA TYR A 26 19.48 -11.61 -12.38
C TYR A 26 18.54 -11.97 -13.53
N ARG A 27 17.74 -11.00 -13.97
CA ARG A 27 16.88 -11.13 -15.16
C ARG A 27 17.35 -10.16 -16.23
N TYR A 28 17.60 -10.69 -17.44
CA TYR A 28 18.11 -9.96 -18.58
C TYR A 28 16.96 -9.60 -19.52
N PHE A 29 16.93 -8.36 -19.98
CA PHE A 29 15.92 -7.85 -20.90
C PHE A 29 16.59 -7.23 -22.12
N ASN A 30 15.91 -7.35 -23.27
CA ASN A 30 16.37 -6.77 -24.52
C ASN A 30 15.68 -5.44 -24.80
N GLY A 31 16.24 -4.66 -25.73
CA GLY A 31 15.53 -3.47 -26.21
C GLY A 31 14.18 -3.86 -26.84
N GLY A 32 13.13 -3.11 -26.48
CA GLY A 32 11.75 -3.40 -26.86
C GLY A 32 10.94 -4.20 -25.85
N ASP A 33 11.56 -4.72 -24.78
CA ASP A 33 10.82 -5.49 -23.77
C ASP A 33 10.03 -4.57 -22.84
N LEU A 34 8.72 -4.80 -22.75
CA LEU A 34 7.82 -4.26 -21.73
C LEU A 34 7.67 -5.31 -20.61
N VAL A 35 7.97 -4.92 -19.39
CA VAL A 35 7.99 -5.80 -18.22
C VAL A 35 6.91 -5.39 -17.25
N PHE A 36 6.10 -6.35 -16.80
CA PHE A 36 5.18 -6.21 -15.68
C PHE A 36 5.64 -7.14 -14.55
N ALA A 37 5.83 -6.61 -13.36
CA ALA A 37 6.36 -7.39 -12.25
C ALA A 37 5.79 -6.97 -10.90
N ASP A 38 5.77 -7.91 -9.95
CA ASP A 38 5.55 -7.61 -8.54
C ASP A 38 6.76 -6.81 -8.00
N ALA A 39 6.55 -5.55 -7.64
CA ALA A 39 7.62 -4.68 -7.16
C ALA A 39 8.26 -5.17 -5.86
N SER A 40 7.55 -6.00 -5.07
CA SER A 40 8.10 -6.61 -3.86
C SER A 40 9.18 -7.65 -4.13
N GLN A 41 9.23 -8.19 -5.34
CA GLN A 41 10.19 -9.21 -5.76
C GLN A 41 11.42 -8.63 -6.47
N ILE A 42 11.48 -7.31 -6.64
CA ILE A 42 12.55 -6.64 -7.37
C ILE A 42 13.36 -5.76 -6.43
N GLN A 43 14.66 -5.89 -6.50
CA GLN A 43 15.59 -4.94 -5.91
C GLN A 43 15.77 -3.79 -6.92
N VAL A 44 15.11 -2.65 -6.64
CA VAL A 44 15.23 -1.47 -7.51
C VAL A 44 16.57 -0.81 -7.24
N ASP A 45 17.58 -1.17 -8.01
CA ASP A 45 18.84 -0.44 -8.07
C ASP A 45 18.63 0.87 -8.84
N LYS A 46 19.44 1.89 -8.53
CA LYS A 46 19.36 3.22 -9.14
C LYS A 46 19.56 3.24 -10.67
N CYS A 47 19.83 2.09 -11.27
CA CYS A 47 20.14 1.93 -12.70
C CYS A 47 18.91 1.66 -13.59
N VAL A 48 17.72 1.50 -13.02
CA VAL A 48 16.51 1.31 -13.84
C VAL A 48 15.92 2.68 -14.18
N GLU A 49 16.38 3.25 -15.29
CA GLU A 49 16.01 4.62 -15.72
C GLU A 49 14.56 4.75 -16.20
N ASN A 50 13.92 3.65 -16.63
CA ASN A 50 12.60 3.67 -17.26
C ASN A 50 11.65 2.68 -16.62
N PHE A 51 11.15 3.02 -15.42
CA PHE A 51 10.08 2.26 -14.78
C PHE A 51 8.99 3.17 -14.20
N VAL A 52 7.81 2.61 -14.06
CA VAL A 52 6.66 3.24 -13.42
C VAL A 52 6.16 2.31 -12.32
N LEU A 53 6.03 2.83 -11.10
CA LEU A 53 5.35 2.13 -10.03
C LEU A 53 3.85 2.39 -10.12
N VAL A 54 3.07 1.31 -10.15
CA VAL A 54 1.62 1.35 -10.17
C VAL A 54 1.08 0.86 -8.85
N SER A 55 0.31 1.70 -8.17
CA SER A 55 -0.26 1.37 -6.87
C SER A 55 -1.33 0.28 -6.97
N ARG A 56 -1.49 -0.49 -5.88
CA ARG A 56 -2.57 -1.47 -5.74
C ARG A 56 -3.95 -0.89 -6.03
N ASP A 57 -4.22 0.35 -5.57
CA ASP A 57 -5.51 1.01 -5.80
C ASP A 57 -5.78 1.22 -7.29
N THR A 58 -4.75 1.62 -8.05
CA THR A 58 -4.88 1.74 -9.52
C THR A 58 -5.11 0.38 -10.18
N LEU A 59 -4.39 -0.66 -9.74
CA LEU A 59 -4.57 -2.02 -10.26
C LEU A 59 -5.95 -2.59 -9.93
N SER A 60 -6.47 -2.35 -8.73
CA SER A 60 -7.78 -2.84 -8.32
C SER A 60 -8.92 -2.25 -9.18
N LEU A 61 -8.75 -1.02 -9.68
CA LEU A 61 -9.69 -0.39 -10.61
C LEU A 61 -9.64 -0.98 -12.03
N PHE A 62 -8.59 -1.73 -12.37
CA PHE A 62 -8.49 -2.45 -13.62
C PHE A 62 -9.29 -3.76 -13.63
N LEU A 63 -9.43 -4.43 -12.47
CA LEU A 63 -10.15 -5.71 -12.34
C LEU A 63 -11.58 -5.71 -12.89
N PRO A 64 -12.44 -4.69 -12.61
CA PRO A 64 -13.81 -4.66 -13.13
C PRO A 64 -13.90 -4.61 -14.65
N MET A 65 -12.82 -4.25 -15.34
CA MET A 65 -12.75 -4.23 -16.80
C MET A 65 -12.51 -5.63 -17.39
N LEU A 66 -12.09 -6.59 -16.55
CA LEU A 66 -11.84 -7.98 -16.95
C LEU A 66 -13.14 -8.79 -16.88
N LYS A 67 -13.35 -9.70 -17.86
CA LYS A 67 -14.49 -10.61 -17.81
C LYS A 67 -14.36 -11.58 -16.64
N GLU A 68 -15.47 -11.92 -15.97
CA GLU A 68 -15.48 -12.88 -14.86
C GLU A 68 -14.87 -14.24 -15.22
N GLU A 69 -15.03 -14.68 -16.45
CA GLU A 69 -14.46 -15.93 -16.93
C GLU A 69 -12.93 -15.95 -16.88
N ALA A 70 -12.28 -14.84 -17.17
CA ALA A 70 -10.83 -14.70 -17.05
C ALA A 70 -10.35 -14.82 -15.61
N LEU A 71 -11.15 -14.42 -14.63
CA LEU A 71 -10.82 -14.48 -13.21
C LEU A 71 -11.00 -15.88 -12.60
N LYS A 72 -11.90 -16.71 -13.13
CA LYS A 72 -12.21 -18.05 -12.61
C LYS A 72 -11.20 -19.14 -13.02
N LEU A 73 -10.45 -18.96 -14.10
CA LEU A 73 -9.62 -20.00 -14.71
C LEU A 73 -8.26 -20.28 -14.03
N HIS A 74 -7.88 -19.57 -12.94
CA HIS A 74 -6.47 -19.42 -12.56
C HIS A 74 -6.07 -19.91 -11.16
N ALA A 75 -6.84 -20.80 -10.51
CA ALA A 75 -6.66 -21.12 -9.10
C ALA A 75 -5.41 -21.95 -8.70
N HIS A 76 -4.66 -22.58 -9.64
CA HIS A 76 -3.67 -23.61 -9.25
C HIS A 76 -2.32 -23.63 -10.03
N LYS A 77 -1.91 -22.57 -10.71
CA LYS A 77 -0.58 -22.55 -11.38
C LYS A 77 0.43 -21.76 -10.57
N LYS A 78 1.70 -22.18 -10.60
CA LYS A 78 2.82 -21.41 -10.04
C LYS A 78 2.85 -20.04 -10.72
N VAL A 79 2.58 -18.99 -9.94
CA VAL A 79 2.51 -17.62 -10.44
C VAL A 79 3.94 -17.11 -10.67
N PRO A 80 4.25 -16.56 -11.86
CA PRO A 80 5.56 -15.96 -12.10
C PRO A 80 5.70 -14.68 -11.27
N SER A 81 6.93 -14.24 -11.03
CA SER A 81 7.22 -12.95 -10.36
C SER A 81 7.22 -11.77 -11.32
N LEU A 82 7.32 -12.04 -12.61
CA LEU A 82 7.31 -11.03 -13.67
C LEU A 82 6.86 -11.64 -15.00
N LEU A 83 6.40 -10.77 -15.90
CA LEU A 83 6.07 -11.07 -17.29
C LEU A 83 6.83 -10.12 -18.21
N VAL A 84 7.13 -10.60 -19.41
CA VAL A 84 7.81 -9.84 -20.46
C VAL A 84 7.00 -9.92 -21.73
N HIS A 85 6.68 -8.77 -22.30
CA HIS A 85 6.08 -8.65 -23.61
C HIS A 85 7.04 -7.93 -24.56
N HIS A 86 7.44 -8.55 -25.65
CA HIS A 86 8.33 -7.92 -26.62
C HIS A 86 7.55 -7.04 -27.58
N CYS A 87 7.87 -5.75 -27.59
CA CYS A 87 7.25 -4.75 -28.45
C CYS A 87 8.15 -4.47 -29.66
N THR A 88 7.61 -4.65 -30.85
CA THR A 88 8.33 -4.40 -32.10
C THR A 88 8.52 -2.92 -32.44
N ARG A 89 7.82 -2.03 -31.73
CA ARG A 89 7.87 -0.58 -31.90
C ARG A 89 7.95 0.11 -30.55
N ASP A 90 8.50 1.30 -30.51
CA ASP A 90 8.46 2.17 -29.33
C ASP A 90 7.04 2.37 -28.81
N ILE A 91 6.89 2.41 -27.50
CA ILE A 91 5.61 2.61 -26.83
C ILE A 91 5.53 4.06 -26.31
N PRO A 92 4.98 5.01 -27.10
CA PRO A 92 4.84 6.41 -26.67
C PRO A 92 4.01 6.54 -25.39
N VAL A 93 3.02 5.66 -25.21
CA VAL A 93 2.17 5.59 -24.01
C VAL A 93 3.02 5.39 -22.75
N PHE A 94 4.06 4.56 -22.79
CA PHE A 94 4.93 4.36 -21.64
C PHE A 94 5.70 5.64 -21.29
N GLN A 95 6.22 6.36 -22.27
CA GLN A 95 6.97 7.60 -22.05
C GLN A 95 6.08 8.66 -21.40
N GLU A 96 4.84 8.79 -21.85
CA GLU A 96 3.88 9.74 -21.28
C GLU A 96 3.53 9.36 -19.83
N VAL A 97 3.30 8.08 -19.53
CA VAL A 97 3.05 7.62 -18.16
C VAL A 97 4.26 7.89 -17.26
N ALA A 98 5.48 7.67 -17.76
CA ALA A 98 6.70 7.94 -17.02
C ALA A 98 6.85 9.43 -16.69
N GLN A 99 6.58 10.34 -17.65
CA GLN A 99 6.59 11.78 -17.43
C GLN A 99 5.54 12.21 -16.39
N LEU A 100 4.30 11.73 -16.53
CA LEU A 100 3.23 12.00 -15.56
C LEU A 100 3.56 11.45 -14.17
N SER A 101 4.35 10.38 -14.08
CA SER A 101 4.72 9.76 -12.80
C SER A 101 5.79 10.55 -12.04
N GLN A 102 6.57 11.38 -12.71
CA GLN A 102 7.56 12.26 -12.09
C GLN A 102 6.93 13.51 -11.47
N ASN A 103 5.75 13.92 -11.94
CA ASN A 103 5.04 15.07 -11.41
C ASN A 103 4.28 14.72 -10.12
N LYS A 104 4.67 15.33 -8.99
CA LYS A 104 4.03 15.11 -7.68
C LYS A 104 2.69 15.82 -7.54
N ASN A 105 2.42 16.87 -8.33
CA ASN A 105 1.24 17.73 -8.22
C ASN A 105 0.39 17.65 -9.48
N LEU A 106 -0.11 16.44 -9.80
CA LEU A 106 -0.99 16.24 -10.94
C LEU A 106 -2.37 16.87 -10.69
N ARG A 107 -2.89 17.60 -11.68
CA ARG A 107 -4.31 18.00 -11.70
C ARG A 107 -5.19 16.78 -11.87
N TYR A 108 -6.45 16.88 -11.46
CA TYR A 108 -7.40 15.76 -11.53
C TYR A 108 -7.49 15.13 -12.94
N ALA A 109 -7.55 15.97 -14.00
CA ALA A 109 -7.57 15.48 -15.38
C ALA A 109 -6.31 14.72 -15.77
N GLU A 110 -5.13 15.18 -15.32
CA GLU A 110 -3.84 14.51 -15.57
C GLU A 110 -3.75 13.17 -14.82
N MET A 111 -4.31 13.10 -13.61
CA MET A 111 -4.40 11.88 -12.83
C MET A 111 -5.30 10.83 -13.51
N LEU A 112 -6.45 11.23 -14.05
CA LEU A 112 -7.32 10.35 -14.83
C LEU A 112 -6.65 9.90 -16.13
N ARG A 113 -5.97 10.81 -16.84
CA ARG A 113 -5.21 10.49 -18.05
C ARG A 113 -4.10 9.47 -17.76
N LYS A 114 -3.30 9.70 -16.71
CA LYS A 114 -2.27 8.75 -16.28
C LYS A 114 -2.86 7.36 -16.02
N ARG A 115 -4.00 7.28 -15.34
CA ARG A 115 -4.68 6.00 -15.05
C ARG A 115 -5.13 5.30 -16.33
N ALA A 116 -5.74 6.00 -17.26
CA ALA A 116 -6.18 5.45 -18.55
C ALA A 116 -4.98 4.90 -19.35
N LEU A 117 -3.86 5.62 -19.37
CA LEU A 117 -2.64 5.19 -20.05
C LEU A 117 -2.01 3.96 -19.37
N ILE A 118 -2.03 3.87 -18.04
CA ILE A 118 -1.61 2.66 -17.31
C ILE A 118 -2.48 1.47 -17.71
N PHE A 119 -3.80 1.64 -17.82
CA PHE A 119 -4.70 0.57 -18.25
C PHE A 119 -4.42 0.13 -19.69
N ALA A 120 -4.07 1.06 -20.58
CA ALA A 120 -3.63 0.72 -21.93
C ALA A 120 -2.31 -0.08 -21.93
N LEU A 121 -1.36 0.21 -21.02
CA LEU A 121 -0.15 -0.59 -20.87
C LEU A 121 -0.46 -1.99 -20.30
N LEU A 122 -1.34 -2.10 -19.32
CA LEU A 122 -1.73 -3.38 -18.74
C LEU A 122 -2.47 -4.27 -19.75
N SER A 123 -3.24 -3.67 -20.67
CA SER A 123 -3.97 -4.44 -21.70
C SER A 123 -3.06 -5.19 -22.65
N VAL A 124 -1.82 -4.76 -22.84
CA VAL A 124 -0.81 -5.46 -23.67
C VAL A 124 -0.53 -6.87 -23.12
N PHE A 125 -0.61 -7.05 -21.78
CA PHE A 125 -0.35 -8.34 -21.14
C PHE A 125 -1.58 -9.28 -21.13
N LEU A 126 -2.77 -8.83 -21.55
CA LEU A 126 -3.99 -9.66 -21.50
C LEU A 126 -3.92 -10.91 -22.37
N GLU A 127 -3.06 -10.93 -23.39
CA GLU A 127 -2.81 -12.10 -24.22
C GLU A 127 -1.99 -13.17 -23.50
N ASP A 128 -1.25 -12.81 -22.44
CA ASP A 128 -0.47 -13.74 -21.65
C ASP A 128 -1.35 -14.40 -20.58
N THR A 129 -1.44 -15.72 -20.66
CA THR A 129 -2.26 -16.53 -19.71
C THR A 129 -1.79 -16.43 -18.26
N GLN A 130 -0.56 -15.99 -18.01
CA GLN A 130 -0.01 -15.78 -16.67
C GLN A 130 -0.27 -14.37 -16.10
N PHE A 131 -0.78 -13.44 -16.90
CA PHE A 131 -0.99 -12.06 -16.47
C PHE A 131 -2.04 -11.96 -15.36
N ILE A 132 -3.22 -12.57 -15.54
CA ILE A 132 -4.26 -12.54 -14.53
C ILE A 132 -3.82 -13.20 -13.22
N PRO A 133 -3.19 -14.38 -13.19
CA PRO A 133 -2.61 -14.95 -11.98
C PRO A 133 -1.62 -14.01 -11.28
N LEU A 134 -0.70 -13.38 -12.02
CA LEU A 134 0.26 -12.45 -11.46
C LEU A 134 -0.42 -11.19 -10.92
N LEU A 135 -1.36 -10.61 -11.66
CA LEU A 135 -2.15 -9.45 -11.24
C LEU A 135 -2.90 -9.73 -9.93
N LEU A 136 -3.60 -10.87 -9.86
CA LEU A 136 -4.30 -11.29 -8.65
C LEU A 136 -3.34 -11.54 -7.48
N ASN A 137 -2.16 -12.08 -7.73
CA ASN A 137 -1.14 -12.28 -6.70
C ASN A 137 -0.63 -10.95 -6.14
N VAL A 138 -0.34 -9.97 -7.00
CA VAL A 138 0.04 -8.60 -6.59
C VAL A 138 -1.06 -7.92 -5.78
N LEU A 139 -2.31 -8.17 -6.13
CA LEU A 139 -3.49 -7.62 -5.45
C LEU A 139 -3.84 -8.34 -4.15
N GLN A 140 -3.29 -9.54 -3.88
CA GLN A 140 -3.49 -10.19 -2.59
C GLN A 140 -2.97 -9.30 -1.44
N PRO A 141 -3.77 -9.11 -0.40
CA PRO A 141 -3.31 -8.34 0.76
C PRO A 141 -2.10 -9.04 1.39
N ASN A 142 -1.00 -8.31 1.55
CA ASN A 142 0.16 -8.79 2.29
C ASN A 142 -0.21 -9.08 3.76
N MET A 143 0.66 -9.75 4.49
CA MET A 143 0.36 -10.13 5.88
C MET A 143 0.16 -8.91 6.78
N ARG A 144 0.95 -7.83 6.55
CA ARG A 144 0.78 -6.54 7.21
C ARG A 144 -0.65 -6.01 7.05
N THR A 145 -1.16 -5.91 5.82
CA THR A 145 -2.52 -5.43 5.54
C THR A 145 -3.57 -6.32 6.22
N ARG A 146 -3.43 -7.64 6.12
CA ARG A 146 -4.36 -8.59 6.76
C ARG A 146 -4.40 -8.41 8.28
N VAL A 147 -3.25 -8.27 8.92
CA VAL A 147 -3.15 -8.01 10.37
C VAL A 147 -3.76 -6.66 10.73
N CYS A 148 -3.45 -5.59 9.99
CA CYS A 148 -4.02 -4.27 10.23
C CYS A 148 -5.55 -4.26 10.08
N THR A 149 -6.11 -5.00 9.09
CA THR A 149 -7.56 -5.14 8.93
C THR A 149 -8.19 -5.78 10.17
N VAL A 150 -7.61 -6.87 10.69
CA VAL A 150 -8.10 -7.52 11.91
C VAL A 150 -8.05 -6.57 13.11
N ILE A 151 -6.95 -5.83 13.29
CA ILE A 151 -6.80 -4.87 14.40
C ILE A 151 -7.84 -3.75 14.28
N ASN A 152 -8.03 -3.19 13.09
CA ASN A 152 -8.91 -2.05 12.85
C ASN A 152 -10.39 -2.39 13.01
N ASN A 153 -10.80 -3.65 12.86
CA ASN A 153 -12.18 -4.07 13.16
C ASN A 153 -12.58 -3.83 14.63
N ASN A 154 -11.61 -3.88 15.55
CA ASN A 154 -11.82 -3.51 16.95
C ASN A 154 -10.49 -3.02 17.55
N ILE A 155 -10.19 -1.73 17.37
CA ILE A 155 -8.91 -1.14 17.73
C ILE A 155 -8.61 -1.18 19.23
N ALA A 156 -9.66 -1.06 20.05
CA ALA A 156 -9.55 -1.05 21.52
C ALA A 156 -9.37 -2.45 22.13
N HIS A 157 -9.61 -3.49 21.34
CA HIS A 157 -9.51 -4.86 21.83
C HIS A 157 -8.10 -5.22 22.32
N GLU A 158 -8.01 -6.09 23.32
CA GLU A 158 -6.74 -6.65 23.80
C GLU A 158 -6.19 -7.69 22.81
N TRP A 159 -5.65 -7.20 21.72
CA TRP A 159 -5.01 -8.05 20.75
C TRP A 159 -3.74 -8.70 21.29
N THR A 160 -3.55 -9.96 20.96
CA THR A 160 -2.30 -10.70 21.15
C THR A 160 -1.91 -11.34 19.82
N LEU A 161 -0.63 -11.69 19.67
CA LEU A 161 -0.18 -12.40 18.46
C LEU A 161 -0.97 -13.69 18.23
N ALA A 162 -1.31 -14.41 19.30
CA ALA A 162 -2.08 -15.66 19.22
C ALA A 162 -3.51 -15.42 18.72
N ARG A 163 -4.18 -14.38 19.22
CA ARG A 163 -5.54 -14.03 18.78
C ARG A 163 -5.57 -13.64 17.30
N ILE A 164 -4.66 -12.76 16.87
CA ILE A 164 -4.59 -12.39 15.45
C ILE A 164 -4.25 -13.58 14.55
N ALA A 165 -3.35 -14.46 15.00
CA ALA A 165 -3.05 -15.68 14.25
C ALA A 165 -4.27 -16.59 14.11
N SER A 166 -5.09 -16.73 15.17
CA SER A 166 -6.36 -17.44 15.14
C SER A 166 -7.36 -16.84 14.15
N GLU A 167 -7.56 -15.51 14.17
CA GLU A 167 -8.42 -14.79 13.21
C GLU A 167 -7.97 -14.99 11.76
N LEU A 168 -6.66 -15.11 11.54
CA LEU A 168 -6.08 -15.33 10.23
C LEU A 168 -5.95 -16.82 9.84
N LEU A 169 -6.47 -17.73 10.68
CA LEU A 169 -6.43 -19.19 10.50
C LEU A 169 -4.99 -19.73 10.30
N MET A 170 -4.05 -19.27 11.12
CA MET A 170 -2.66 -19.71 11.07
C MET A 170 -2.04 -19.85 12.48
N SER A 171 -0.90 -20.52 12.57
CA SER A 171 -0.17 -20.60 13.84
C SER A 171 0.54 -19.28 14.17
N PRO A 172 0.71 -18.93 15.47
CA PRO A 172 1.47 -17.73 15.87
C PRO A 172 2.90 -17.71 15.32
N SER A 173 3.55 -18.87 15.23
CA SER A 173 4.90 -19.01 14.69
C SER A 173 4.96 -18.68 13.21
N LEU A 174 3.97 -19.14 12.43
CA LEU A 174 3.86 -18.83 11.00
C LEU A 174 3.58 -17.34 10.77
N LEU A 175 2.66 -16.76 11.55
CA LEU A 175 2.38 -15.32 11.49
C LEU A 175 3.65 -14.50 11.79
N LYS A 176 4.37 -14.85 12.87
CA LYS A 176 5.61 -14.16 13.24
C LYS A 176 6.68 -14.27 12.13
N LYS A 177 6.81 -15.43 11.48
CA LYS A 177 7.73 -15.64 10.36
C LYS A 177 7.37 -14.73 9.18
N LYS A 178 6.09 -14.74 8.75
CA LYS A 178 5.60 -13.94 7.61
C LYS A 178 5.75 -12.43 7.85
N LEU A 179 5.46 -11.94 9.06
CA LEU A 179 5.65 -10.54 9.40
C LEU A 179 7.14 -10.14 9.38
N ARG A 180 8.03 -11.04 9.80
CA ARG A 180 9.48 -10.80 9.72
C ARG A 180 9.97 -10.73 8.26
N GLU A 181 9.44 -11.57 7.37
CA GLU A 181 9.72 -11.53 5.94
C GLU A 181 9.27 -10.19 5.31
N GLU A 182 8.25 -9.54 5.89
CA GLU A 182 7.78 -8.19 5.53
C GLU A 182 8.45 -7.08 6.38
N GLU A 183 9.57 -7.35 7.03
CA GLU A 183 10.36 -6.42 7.86
C GLU A 183 9.54 -5.71 8.94
N THR A 184 8.52 -6.37 9.49
CA THR A 184 7.64 -5.83 10.52
C THR A 184 7.38 -6.82 11.65
N SER A 185 6.71 -6.37 12.69
CA SER A 185 6.26 -7.20 13.80
C SER A 185 4.82 -6.87 14.19
N TYR A 186 4.18 -7.82 14.85
CA TYR A 186 2.85 -7.63 15.41
C TYR A 186 2.76 -6.38 16.32
N SER A 187 3.74 -6.18 17.21
CA SER A 187 3.75 -5.04 18.14
C SER A 187 3.85 -3.70 17.41
N GLN A 188 4.66 -3.64 16.35
CA GLN A 188 4.76 -2.45 15.50
C GLN A 188 3.43 -2.15 14.82
N LEU A 189 2.78 -3.16 14.21
CA LEU A 189 1.51 -2.98 13.53
C LEU A 189 0.39 -2.56 14.47
N LEU A 190 0.32 -3.15 15.67
CA LEU A 190 -0.67 -2.77 16.67
C LEU A 190 -0.48 -1.31 17.11
N THR A 191 0.78 -0.91 17.37
CA THR A 191 1.09 0.49 17.72
C THR A 191 0.72 1.42 16.56
N GLU A 192 1.09 1.09 15.34
CA GLU A 192 0.78 1.88 14.15
C GLU A 192 -0.73 2.09 13.96
N CYS A 193 -1.53 1.01 13.96
CA CYS A 193 -2.98 1.09 13.83
C CYS A 193 -3.60 1.97 14.93
N ARG A 194 -3.19 1.79 16.19
CA ARG A 194 -3.67 2.57 17.32
C ARG A 194 -3.28 4.04 17.22
N MET A 195 -2.06 4.35 16.77
CA MET A 195 -1.60 5.74 16.61
C MET A 195 -2.30 6.44 15.45
N GLN A 196 -2.53 5.76 14.33
CA GLN A 196 -3.31 6.30 13.21
C GLN A 196 -4.74 6.60 13.63
N HIS A 197 -5.39 5.70 14.37
CA HIS A 197 -6.74 5.92 14.91
C HIS A 197 -6.76 7.07 15.92
N ALA A 198 -5.78 7.14 16.82
CA ALA A 198 -5.65 8.25 17.78
C ALA A 198 -5.56 9.60 17.07
N LEU A 199 -4.79 9.66 15.99
CA LEU A 199 -4.65 10.88 15.20
C LEU A 199 -6.00 11.33 14.61
N GLN A 200 -6.78 10.41 14.06
CA GLN A 200 -8.12 10.69 13.52
C GLN A 200 -9.05 11.24 14.62
N LEU A 201 -9.05 10.61 15.81
CA LEU A 201 -9.89 11.04 16.94
C LEU A 201 -9.49 12.43 17.45
N ILE A 202 -8.21 12.78 17.44
CA ILE A 202 -7.70 14.09 17.85
C ILE A 202 -8.05 15.16 16.81
N VAL A 203 -7.73 14.92 15.54
CA VAL A 203 -7.80 15.93 14.48
C VAL A 203 -9.22 16.13 13.97
N ILE A 204 -9.93 15.04 13.73
CA ILE A 204 -11.26 15.08 13.08
C ILE A 204 -12.36 15.26 14.12
N HIS A 205 -12.27 14.56 15.25
CA HIS A 205 -13.34 14.55 16.25
C HIS A 205 -13.08 15.43 17.46
N GLY A 206 -11.86 15.96 17.64
CA GLY A 206 -11.52 16.86 18.74
C GLY A 206 -11.69 16.26 20.14
N PHE A 207 -11.59 14.93 20.29
CA PHE A 207 -11.80 14.27 21.57
C PHE A 207 -10.70 14.61 22.57
N SER A 208 -11.06 14.60 23.86
CA SER A 208 -10.07 14.75 24.93
C SER A 208 -9.05 13.61 24.93
N ILE A 209 -7.80 13.91 25.28
CA ILE A 209 -6.70 12.94 25.26
C ILE A 209 -7.00 11.68 26.10
N LYS A 210 -7.68 11.87 27.24
CA LYS A 210 -8.12 10.76 28.08
C LYS A 210 -9.08 9.82 27.33
N ARG A 211 -10.02 10.38 26.60
CA ARG A 211 -11.01 9.62 25.81
C ARG A 211 -10.36 8.91 24.62
N VAL A 212 -9.46 9.60 23.93
CA VAL A 212 -8.66 9.02 22.83
C VAL A 212 -7.86 7.80 23.31
N ALA A 213 -7.19 7.90 24.47
CA ALA A 213 -6.42 6.79 25.02
C ALA A 213 -7.28 5.54 25.20
N VAL A 214 -8.49 5.70 25.78
CA VAL A 214 -9.43 4.59 26.01
C VAL A 214 -9.90 3.99 24.66
N PHE A 215 -10.31 4.81 23.70
CA PHE A 215 -10.78 4.35 22.39
C PHE A 215 -9.68 3.66 21.57
N CYS A 216 -8.42 3.98 21.84
CA CYS A 216 -7.28 3.29 21.24
C CYS A 216 -6.81 2.06 22.03
N GLY A 217 -7.53 1.64 23.09
CA GLY A 217 -7.22 0.47 23.88
C GLY A 217 -6.03 0.62 24.82
N TYR A 218 -5.78 1.83 25.34
CA TYR A 218 -4.76 2.09 26.35
C TYR A 218 -5.40 2.25 27.72
N HIS A 219 -5.00 1.40 28.68
CA HIS A 219 -5.45 1.49 30.06
C HIS A 219 -4.83 2.65 30.85
N SER A 220 -3.66 3.14 30.42
CA SER A 220 -2.95 4.27 31.03
C SER A 220 -2.81 5.41 30.04
N VAL A 221 -3.36 6.58 30.44
CA VAL A 221 -3.23 7.82 29.65
C VAL A 221 -1.77 8.25 29.55
N SER A 222 -1.00 8.13 30.64
CA SER A 222 0.43 8.48 30.65
C SER A 222 1.23 7.61 29.68
N TYR A 223 0.93 6.31 29.64
CA TYR A 223 1.59 5.40 28.70
C TYR A 223 1.18 5.71 27.25
N PHE A 224 -0.10 6.03 27.01
CA PHE A 224 -0.56 6.49 25.69
C PHE A 224 0.21 7.74 25.22
N ILE A 225 0.33 8.76 26.07
CA ILE A 225 1.06 9.99 25.74
C ILE A 225 2.53 9.69 25.42
N TYR A 226 3.17 8.80 26.19
CA TYR A 226 4.53 8.36 25.93
C TYR A 226 4.68 7.70 24.57
N VAL A 227 3.79 6.73 24.23
CA VAL A 227 3.81 6.03 22.93
C VAL A 227 3.55 6.99 21.78
N PHE A 228 2.56 7.88 21.93
CA PHE A 228 2.23 8.87 20.91
C PHE A 228 3.40 9.82 20.62
N ARG A 229 4.06 10.31 21.68
CA ARG A 229 5.24 11.17 21.55
C ARG A 229 6.40 10.44 20.85
N ASN A 230 6.64 9.18 21.18
CA ASN A 230 7.68 8.38 20.52
C ASN A 230 7.37 8.14 19.04
N TYR A 231 6.09 8.01 18.68
CA TYR A 231 5.66 7.73 17.32
C TYR A 231 5.64 8.99 16.43
N TYR A 232 5.10 10.11 16.94
CA TYR A 232 4.93 11.36 16.19
C TYR A 232 5.95 12.46 16.54
N GLY A 233 6.84 12.26 17.50
CA GLY A 233 7.84 13.24 17.91
C GLY A 233 7.29 14.38 18.79
N MET A 234 5.98 14.39 19.09
CA MET A 234 5.31 15.40 19.92
C MET A 234 4.15 14.80 20.71
N THR A 235 3.72 15.47 21.77
CA THR A 235 2.59 15.01 22.59
C THR A 235 1.26 15.15 21.84
N PRO A 236 0.21 14.38 22.24
CA PRO A 236 -1.12 14.52 21.65
C PRO A 236 -1.69 15.94 21.78
N THR A 237 -1.43 16.62 22.89
CA THR A 237 -1.89 18.00 23.13
C THR A 237 -1.22 19.00 22.19
N GLU A 238 0.11 18.94 22.08
CA GLU A 238 0.87 19.75 21.11
C GLU A 238 0.40 19.51 19.68
N TYR A 239 0.08 18.26 19.35
CA TYR A 239 -0.45 17.92 18.03
C TYR A 239 -1.83 18.55 17.79
N GLN A 240 -2.72 18.47 18.77
CA GLN A 240 -4.07 19.07 18.72
C GLN A 240 -4.01 20.59 18.55
N GLU A 241 -3.16 21.28 19.29
CA GLU A 241 -2.96 22.73 19.20
C GLU A 241 -2.44 23.15 17.82
N ARG A 242 -1.43 22.45 17.31
CA ARG A 242 -0.89 22.72 15.96
C ARG A 242 -1.92 22.50 14.86
N SER A 243 -2.72 21.43 14.97
CA SER A 243 -3.80 21.15 14.01
C SER A 243 -4.88 22.22 14.03
N ALA A 244 -5.23 22.74 15.19
CA ALA A 244 -6.19 23.85 15.35
C ALA A 244 -5.66 25.16 14.74
N GLN A 245 -4.36 25.45 14.90
CA GLN A 245 -3.70 26.62 14.31
C GLN A 245 -3.50 26.48 12.80
N GLY A 246 -3.23 25.27 12.28
CA GLY A 246 -3.05 24.97 10.85
C GLY A 246 -4.36 25.03 10.05
N LEU A 247 -5.51 24.80 10.67
CA LEU A 247 -6.84 24.98 10.05
C LEU A 247 -7.17 26.45 9.76
N SER A 248 -6.48 27.38 10.39
CA SER A 248 -6.55 28.82 10.09
C SER A 248 -5.76 29.21 8.82
N ASN A 249 -4.80 28.39 8.39
CA ASN A 249 -4.03 28.57 7.14
C ASN A 249 -4.22 27.32 6.25
N ARG A 250 -5.06 27.42 5.23
CA ARG A 250 -5.61 26.32 4.41
C ARG A 250 -4.63 25.44 3.61
N ASP A 251 -3.31 25.59 3.74
CA ASP A 251 -2.35 24.91 2.88
C ASP A 251 -1.52 23.78 3.56
N SER A 252 -1.65 23.58 4.87
CA SER A 252 -0.78 22.62 5.61
C SER A 252 -1.45 21.29 5.95
N ALA A 253 -2.77 21.19 6.00
CA ALA A 253 -3.47 19.97 6.44
C ALA A 253 -3.46 18.84 5.40
N ALA A 254 -3.45 19.18 4.11
CA ALA A 254 -3.41 18.18 3.02
C ALA A 254 -2.08 17.41 2.95
N SER A 255 -0.98 18.02 3.41
CA SER A 255 0.36 17.40 3.37
C SER A 255 0.57 16.36 4.48
N ILE A 256 -0.09 16.53 5.62
CA ILE A 256 0.08 15.67 6.80
C ILE A 256 -0.77 14.39 6.70
N VAL A 257 -1.94 14.50 6.09
CA VAL A 257 -2.86 13.37 5.86
C VAL A 257 -2.36 12.46 4.72
N ALA A 258 -1.60 13.00 3.77
CA ALA A 258 -1.06 12.24 2.63
C ALA A 258 0.08 11.27 2.99
N GLN A 259 0.64 11.33 4.21
CA GLN A 259 1.67 10.38 4.67
C GLN A 259 1.09 9.14 5.39
N GLY A 260 -0.19 9.14 5.72
CA GLY A 260 -0.91 7.96 6.22
C GLY A 260 -1.79 7.36 5.13
N ASN A 261 -1.50 6.16 4.68
CA ASN A 261 -2.37 5.41 3.78
C ASN A 261 -3.76 5.24 4.43
N PHE A 262 -4.72 6.01 3.95
CA PHE A 262 -6.13 5.86 4.32
C PHE A 262 -6.67 4.53 3.78
N TYR A 263 -6.85 3.57 4.63
CA TYR A 263 -7.83 2.51 4.40
C TYR A 263 -9.17 3.02 4.91
N GLY A 264 -10.05 3.41 3.96
CA GLY A 264 -11.39 3.83 4.27
C GLY A 264 -12.20 2.67 4.86
N THR A 265 -12.68 2.85 6.07
CA THR A 265 -13.90 2.21 6.53
C THR A 265 -14.81 3.33 6.98
N ASP A 266 -15.94 3.48 6.26
CA ASP A 266 -17.07 4.28 6.69
C ASP A 266 -17.56 3.76 8.05
N CYS A 267 -17.14 4.42 9.11
CA CYS A 267 -17.82 4.30 10.39
C CYS A 267 -19.08 5.16 10.32
N SER A 268 -20.22 4.54 10.04
CA SER A 268 -21.53 5.15 10.18
C SER A 268 -21.68 5.75 11.58
N ALA A 269 -22.18 6.99 11.63
CA ALA A 269 -22.30 7.82 12.83
C ALA A 269 -23.33 7.31 13.88
N GLU A 270 -23.85 6.10 13.76
CA GLU A 270 -24.95 5.57 14.62
C GLU A 270 -24.48 4.80 15.84
N GLU A 271 -23.22 4.40 15.98
CA GLU A 271 -22.76 3.63 17.14
C GLU A 271 -22.10 4.46 18.28
N ILE A 272 -22.19 5.78 18.27
CA ILE A 272 -21.55 6.63 19.29
C ILE A 272 -22.58 7.18 20.31
N ARG A 273 -23.66 6.47 20.57
CA ARG A 273 -24.57 6.77 21.70
C ARG A 273 -24.55 5.64 22.70
N LEU A 274 -23.54 5.65 23.58
CA LEU A 274 -23.61 5.06 24.93
C LEU A 274 -22.55 5.72 25.82
#